data_67a65a80c13ab688f00aaa3d39d3e412
#
_entry.id   67a65a80c13ab688f00aaa3d39d3e412
#
_cell.length_a   1.000
_cell.length_b   1.000
_cell.length_c   1.000
_cell.angle_alpha   90.00
_cell.angle_beta   90.00
_cell.angle_gamma   90.00
#
_symmetry.space_group_name_H-M   'P 1'
#
loop_
_entity.id
_entity.type
_entity.pdbx_description
1 polymer ?
#
loop_
_entity_poly.entity_id
_entity_poly.type
_entity_poly.pdbx_seq_one_letter_code
_entity_poly.pdbx_strand_id
1 'polypeptide(L)'
;NHPCIVCWGVSNEITISTRDKADMLDNHRELNDLCHKMDSTRLTTLACYAMCGPFNPVAHITDLVSWNLYLGWYVPGLFLNDLWMDFFHLVYPGRPLGFSEYGAEGMPNLHSSKPRRGDHTEEYQAKYHEYMLRCFDRHKWMWATHVWNMFDFAADARDQGGEPGMNHKGLVTFDRKTRKDSFYLYKAWWSDENFVHICSKRFTDRTEREMEVKVYSNQKSVALYVNGEKAGEQTGEHVFSFRVPLTGEIEVRAVAGDCTDTASFRHVDTPDPSYKLVKTKSKSANWV
;
A
#
# COMPACT_ATOMS: atom_id res chain seq x y z
N ASN A 1 -5.42 10.81 -29.54
CA ASN A 1 -4.85 11.73 -28.58
C ASN A 1 -5.77 11.80 -27.34
N HIS A 2 -5.32 11.24 -26.21
CA HIS A 2 -6.11 11.17 -24.97
C HIS A 2 -5.35 11.91 -23.87
N PRO A 3 -5.92 12.97 -23.27
CA PRO A 3 -5.25 13.76 -22.23
C PRO A 3 -4.98 12.98 -20.93
N CYS A 4 -5.65 11.86 -20.70
CA CYS A 4 -5.41 10.99 -19.54
C CYS A 4 -4.11 10.16 -19.67
N ILE A 5 -3.50 10.07 -20.86
CA ILE A 5 -2.20 9.44 -21.04
C ILE A 5 -1.12 10.47 -20.74
N VAL A 6 -0.35 10.28 -19.66
CA VAL A 6 0.66 11.24 -19.19
C VAL A 6 2.08 10.86 -19.60
N CYS A 7 2.38 9.56 -19.73
CA CYS A 7 3.68 9.05 -20.18
C CYS A 7 3.53 7.68 -20.85
N TRP A 8 4.58 7.23 -21.51
CA TRP A 8 4.66 5.90 -22.15
C TRP A 8 5.58 5.00 -21.33
N GLY A 9 5.05 3.86 -20.87
CA GLY A 9 5.83 2.82 -20.21
C GLY A 9 6.43 1.85 -21.22
N VAL A 10 7.77 1.68 -21.22
CA VAL A 10 8.45 0.82 -22.20
C VAL A 10 8.63 -0.61 -21.73
N SER A 11 8.72 -0.85 -20.42
CA SER A 11 8.84 -2.22 -19.87
C SER A 11 8.54 -2.30 -18.39
N ASN A 12 8.38 -3.54 -17.89
CA ASN A 12 8.24 -3.87 -16.47
C ASN A 12 9.20 -4.99 -16.07
N GLU A 13 10.05 -4.72 -15.09
CA GLU A 13 10.94 -5.68 -14.40
C GLU A 13 11.80 -6.59 -15.31
N ILE A 14 12.09 -6.16 -16.51
CA ILE A 14 12.74 -6.99 -17.56
C ILE A 14 14.07 -7.61 -17.12
N THR A 15 14.75 -7.00 -16.14
CA THR A 15 16.02 -7.50 -15.62
C THR A 15 15.91 -8.82 -14.83
N ILE A 16 14.71 -9.26 -14.47
CA ILE A 16 14.48 -10.54 -13.79
C ILE A 16 14.77 -11.73 -14.71
N SER A 17 14.32 -11.65 -15.98
CA SER A 17 14.31 -12.78 -16.92
C SER A 17 15.36 -12.68 -18.02
N THR A 18 16.02 -11.55 -18.18
CA THR A 18 16.94 -11.31 -19.28
C THR A 18 18.30 -11.96 -19.04
N ARG A 19 18.76 -12.78 -20.00
CA ARG A 19 20.09 -13.41 -20.01
C ARG A 19 21.12 -12.57 -20.76
N ASP A 20 20.74 -11.96 -21.88
CA ASP A 20 21.60 -11.04 -22.64
C ASP A 20 21.33 -9.59 -22.23
N LYS A 21 22.30 -9.00 -21.52
CA LYS A 21 22.18 -7.63 -21.02
C LYS A 21 22.37 -6.58 -22.10
N ALA A 22 23.20 -6.84 -23.11
CA ALA A 22 23.46 -5.90 -24.18
C ALA A 22 22.24 -5.77 -25.10
N ASP A 23 21.70 -6.88 -25.54
CA ASP A 23 20.49 -6.94 -26.36
C ASP A 23 19.29 -6.29 -25.65
N MET A 24 19.12 -6.57 -24.34
CA MET A 24 18.11 -5.92 -23.53
C MET A 24 18.24 -4.40 -23.54
N LEU A 25 19.42 -3.86 -23.33
CA LEU A 25 19.66 -2.41 -23.28
C LEU A 25 19.41 -1.77 -24.65
N ASP A 26 19.84 -2.41 -25.72
CA ASP A 26 19.64 -1.91 -27.07
C ASP A 26 18.15 -1.91 -27.45
N ASN A 27 17.43 -2.99 -27.17
CA ASN A 27 15.98 -3.04 -27.34
C ASN A 27 15.25 -1.94 -26.54
N HIS A 28 15.68 -1.64 -25.31
CA HIS A 28 15.06 -0.57 -24.53
C HIS A 28 15.33 0.81 -25.12
N ARG A 29 16.53 1.05 -25.66
CA ARG A 29 16.84 2.30 -26.39
C ARG A 29 15.97 2.44 -27.62
N GLU A 30 15.84 1.37 -28.43
CA GLU A 30 14.97 1.35 -29.60
C GLU A 30 13.49 1.61 -29.25
N LEU A 31 12.98 1.00 -28.18
CA LEU A 31 11.61 1.25 -27.70
C LEU A 31 11.42 2.69 -27.23
N ASN A 32 12.38 3.24 -26.51
CA ASN A 32 12.35 4.63 -26.06
C ASN A 32 12.32 5.58 -27.28
N ASP A 33 13.22 5.37 -28.24
CA ASP A 33 13.29 6.17 -29.47
C ASP A 33 12.02 6.04 -30.31
N LEU A 34 11.43 4.85 -30.38
CA LEU A 34 10.15 4.61 -31.04
C LEU A 34 9.02 5.40 -30.38
N CYS A 35 8.94 5.39 -29.06
CA CYS A 35 7.94 6.18 -28.35
C CYS A 35 8.05 7.67 -28.68
N HIS A 36 9.25 8.24 -28.63
CA HIS A 36 9.48 9.64 -28.98
C HIS A 36 9.22 9.96 -30.45
N LYS A 37 9.53 9.03 -31.35
CA LYS A 37 9.23 9.17 -32.78
C LYS A 37 7.73 9.19 -33.04
N MET A 38 6.95 8.40 -32.30
CA MET A 38 5.49 8.31 -32.49
C MET A 38 4.74 9.40 -31.73
N ASP A 39 5.25 9.84 -30.59
CA ASP A 39 4.67 10.89 -29.76
C ASP A 39 5.77 11.71 -29.08
N SER A 40 6.13 12.82 -29.68
CA SER A 40 7.14 13.77 -29.16
C SER A 40 6.60 14.65 -28.00
N THR A 41 5.34 14.51 -27.62
CA THR A 41 4.68 15.36 -26.61
C THR A 41 4.67 14.75 -25.21
N ARG A 42 4.95 13.46 -25.08
CA ARG A 42 4.91 12.73 -23.82
C ARG A 42 6.27 12.14 -23.47
N LEU A 43 6.54 12.09 -22.18
CA LEU A 43 7.74 11.48 -21.63
C LEU A 43 7.61 9.96 -21.58
N THR A 44 8.75 9.29 -21.52
CA THR A 44 8.85 7.84 -21.36
C THR A 44 9.26 7.46 -19.95
N THR A 45 8.85 6.27 -19.52
CA THR A 45 9.27 5.66 -18.23
C THR A 45 9.41 4.15 -18.37
N LEU A 46 10.06 3.53 -17.44
CA LEU A 46 10.08 2.08 -17.26
C LEU A 46 9.98 1.71 -15.78
N ALA A 47 9.44 0.55 -15.48
CA ALA A 47 9.36 0.02 -14.13
C ALA A 47 10.58 -0.87 -13.86
N CYS A 48 11.53 -0.36 -13.05
CA CYS A 48 12.72 -1.09 -12.67
C CYS A 48 12.41 -2.12 -11.57
N TYR A 49 12.94 -3.31 -11.73
CA TYR A 49 12.98 -4.29 -10.66
C TYR A 49 13.89 -3.82 -9.51
N ALA A 50 13.42 -3.97 -8.27
CA ALA A 50 14.14 -3.49 -7.09
C ALA A 50 15.60 -3.93 -7.01
N MET A 51 15.88 -5.20 -7.37
CA MET A 51 17.23 -5.78 -7.25
C MET A 51 18.16 -5.44 -8.41
N CYS A 52 17.71 -4.77 -9.46
CA CYS A 52 18.61 -4.33 -10.53
C CYS A 52 19.58 -3.22 -10.07
N GLY A 53 19.22 -2.53 -9.00
CA GLY A 53 20.04 -1.49 -8.37
C GLY A 53 20.07 -0.15 -9.13
N PRO A 54 20.36 0.95 -8.44
CA PRO A 54 20.26 2.31 -9.01
C PRO A 54 21.33 2.62 -10.06
N PHE A 55 22.41 1.84 -10.09
CA PHE A 55 23.52 1.99 -11.06
C PHE A 55 23.32 1.17 -12.33
N ASN A 56 22.24 0.39 -12.44
CA ASN A 56 21.98 -0.39 -13.64
C ASN A 56 21.66 0.55 -14.82
N PRO A 57 22.34 0.38 -15.98
CA PRO A 57 22.12 1.25 -17.14
C PRO A 57 20.67 1.32 -17.61
N VAL A 58 19.87 0.27 -17.38
CA VAL A 58 18.44 0.27 -17.78
C VAL A 58 17.65 1.39 -17.10
N ALA A 59 17.98 1.73 -15.85
CA ALA A 59 17.33 2.80 -15.10
C ALA A 59 17.60 4.22 -15.67
N HIS A 60 18.46 4.34 -16.68
CA HIS A 60 18.90 5.62 -17.24
C HIS A 60 18.59 5.78 -18.73
N ILE A 61 17.73 4.94 -19.31
CA ILE A 61 17.37 4.98 -20.72
C ILE A 61 16.21 5.95 -20.98
N THR A 62 15.14 5.84 -20.19
CA THR A 62 13.91 6.65 -20.37
C THR A 62 14.02 8.04 -19.73
N ASP A 63 13.12 8.97 -20.07
CA ASP A 63 13.11 10.32 -19.48
C ASP A 63 12.90 10.30 -17.96
N LEU A 64 11.94 9.49 -17.53
CA LEU A 64 11.59 9.26 -16.12
C LEU A 64 12.04 7.87 -15.71
N VAL A 65 12.32 7.66 -14.43
CA VAL A 65 12.56 6.32 -13.89
C VAL A 65 11.53 5.98 -12.81
N SER A 66 11.05 4.76 -12.82
CA SER A 66 10.16 4.23 -11.80
C SER A 66 10.68 2.92 -11.24
N TRP A 67 10.34 2.63 -10.00
CA TRP A 67 10.80 1.44 -9.30
C TRP A 67 9.63 0.66 -8.72
N ASN A 68 9.68 -0.66 -8.88
CA ASN A 68 8.84 -1.60 -8.16
C ASN A 68 9.54 -1.94 -6.85
N LEU A 69 9.18 -1.22 -5.76
CA LEU A 69 9.83 -1.36 -4.47
C LEU A 69 8.84 -1.80 -3.39
N TYR A 70 9.18 -2.90 -2.73
CA TYR A 70 8.35 -3.51 -1.69
C TYR A 70 9.10 -3.63 -0.36
N LEU A 71 9.90 -2.61 -0.03
CA LEU A 71 10.62 -2.53 1.25
C LEU A 71 9.60 -2.38 2.39
N GLY A 72 9.71 -3.24 3.38
CA GLY A 72 8.68 -3.40 4.41
C GLY A 72 7.71 -4.55 4.15
N TRP A 73 7.67 -5.10 2.91
CA TRP A 73 6.92 -6.32 2.61
C TRP A 73 7.86 -7.50 2.29
N TYR A 74 8.56 -7.50 1.15
CA TYR A 74 9.52 -8.57 0.83
C TYR A 74 10.81 -8.44 1.63
N VAL A 75 11.30 -7.23 1.81
CA VAL A 75 12.48 -6.92 2.63
C VAL A 75 12.02 -6.24 3.92
N PRO A 76 12.54 -6.62 5.10
CA PRO A 76 12.16 -5.97 6.36
C PRO A 76 12.69 -4.53 6.43
N GLY A 77 11.89 -3.64 7.04
CA GLY A 77 12.26 -2.25 7.28
C GLY A 77 11.53 -1.25 6.36
N LEU A 78 10.43 -0.68 6.84
CA LEU A 78 9.69 0.37 6.12
C LEU A 78 10.56 1.62 5.91
N PHE A 79 11.41 1.97 6.89
CA PHE A 79 12.30 3.13 6.84
C PHE A 79 13.33 3.06 5.69
N LEU A 80 13.57 1.87 5.14
CA LEU A 80 14.47 1.70 3.98
C LEU A 80 13.94 2.41 2.73
N ASN A 81 12.62 2.68 2.65
CA ASN A 81 12.06 3.45 1.54
C ASN A 81 12.58 4.89 1.55
N ASP A 82 12.61 5.56 2.72
CA ASP A 82 13.18 6.91 2.85
C ASP A 82 14.66 6.91 2.47
N LEU A 83 15.44 5.99 3.04
CA LEU A 83 16.88 5.89 2.78
C LEU A 83 17.19 5.62 1.30
N TRP A 84 16.38 4.78 0.66
CA TRP A 84 16.59 4.46 -0.76
C TRP A 84 16.28 5.67 -1.66
N MET A 85 15.18 6.38 -1.39
CA MET A 85 14.82 7.59 -2.13
C MET A 85 15.84 8.70 -1.96
N ASP A 86 16.24 8.98 -0.73
CA ASP A 86 17.27 9.98 -0.41
C ASP A 86 18.60 9.64 -1.07
N PHE A 87 19.02 8.37 -1.02
CA PHE A 87 20.24 7.90 -1.67
C PHE A 87 20.17 8.08 -3.19
N PHE A 88 19.07 7.64 -3.82
CA PHE A 88 18.92 7.78 -5.27
C PHE A 88 18.95 9.26 -5.69
N HIS A 89 18.20 10.10 -5.00
CA HIS A 89 18.15 11.54 -5.29
C HIS A 89 19.48 12.24 -5.06
N LEU A 90 20.23 11.82 -4.04
CA LEU A 90 21.58 12.35 -3.77
C LEU A 90 22.55 12.01 -4.91
N VAL A 91 22.52 10.78 -5.40
CA VAL A 91 23.42 10.32 -6.46
C VAL A 91 23.00 10.83 -7.83
N TYR A 92 21.70 10.96 -8.08
CA TYR A 92 21.12 11.35 -9.35
C TYR A 92 20.11 12.50 -9.18
N PRO A 93 20.53 13.71 -8.75
CA PRO A 93 19.60 14.80 -8.41
C PRO A 93 18.78 15.32 -9.60
N GLY A 94 19.28 15.14 -10.83
CA GLY A 94 18.56 15.51 -12.04
C GLY A 94 17.69 14.40 -12.64
N ARG A 95 17.63 13.22 -12.01
CA ARG A 95 16.86 12.08 -12.51
C ARG A 95 15.49 12.00 -11.84
N PRO A 96 14.37 12.24 -12.55
CA PRO A 96 13.04 12.16 -11.96
C PRO A 96 12.73 10.72 -11.52
N LEU A 97 12.55 10.53 -10.22
CA LEU A 97 12.25 9.24 -9.59
C LEU A 97 10.75 9.10 -9.32
N GLY A 98 10.20 7.91 -9.58
CA GLY A 98 8.85 7.52 -9.19
C GLY A 98 8.81 6.09 -8.63
N PHE A 99 7.68 5.76 -8.01
CA PHE A 99 7.32 4.39 -7.67
C PHE A 99 6.26 3.89 -8.65
N SER A 100 6.61 2.89 -9.45
CA SER A 100 5.67 2.21 -10.34
C SER A 100 4.85 1.14 -9.61
N GLU A 101 5.42 0.57 -8.53
CA GLU A 101 4.71 -0.34 -7.66
C GLU A 101 5.23 -0.27 -6.22
N TYR A 102 4.31 -0.29 -5.27
CA TYR A 102 4.55 -0.53 -3.84
C TYR A 102 3.28 -1.08 -3.21
N GLY A 103 3.40 -1.92 -2.18
CA GLY A 103 2.24 -2.52 -1.54
C GLY A 103 2.60 -3.64 -0.57
N ALA A 104 1.61 -4.03 0.23
CA ALA A 104 1.66 -5.18 1.11
C ALA A 104 0.35 -5.98 0.97
N GLU A 105 0.41 -7.28 1.20
CA GLU A 105 -0.81 -8.08 1.19
C GLU A 105 -1.62 -7.86 2.47
N GLY A 106 -2.94 -7.86 2.32
CA GLY A 106 -3.89 -7.82 3.42
C GLY A 106 -5.15 -8.59 3.05
N MET A 107 -5.51 -9.55 3.90
CA MET A 107 -6.73 -10.35 3.75
C MET A 107 -7.75 -9.85 4.77
N PRO A 108 -9.01 -9.52 4.36
CA PRO A 108 -10.01 -8.91 5.24
C PRO A 108 -10.47 -9.78 6.41
N ASN A 109 -10.14 -11.06 6.40
CA ASN A 109 -10.45 -12.03 7.44
C ASN A 109 -9.26 -12.31 8.38
N LEU A 110 -8.08 -11.76 8.10
CA LEU A 110 -6.90 -11.95 8.95
C LEU A 110 -6.61 -10.69 9.76
N HIS A 111 -6.43 -10.86 11.06
CA HIS A 111 -6.34 -9.74 11.99
C HIS A 111 -5.29 -9.93 13.07
N SER A 112 -4.71 -8.83 13.54
CA SER A 112 -3.78 -8.81 14.66
C SER A 112 -3.73 -7.43 15.31
N SER A 113 -3.81 -7.39 16.65
CA SER A 113 -3.51 -6.17 17.43
C SER A 113 -2.02 -5.80 17.43
N LYS A 114 -1.14 -6.72 16.98
CA LYS A 114 0.30 -6.52 16.82
C LYS A 114 0.75 -6.94 15.42
N PRO A 115 0.31 -6.22 14.37
CA PRO A 115 0.54 -6.63 13.00
C PRO A 115 2.03 -6.63 12.65
N ARG A 116 2.46 -7.68 11.94
CA ARG A 116 3.85 -7.92 11.55
C ARG A 116 3.97 -8.23 10.07
N ARG A 117 5.10 -7.88 9.49
CA ARG A 117 5.44 -8.21 8.10
C ARG A 117 5.21 -9.70 7.81
N GLY A 118 4.45 -9.98 6.75
CA GLY A 118 4.18 -11.34 6.26
C GLY A 118 3.09 -12.09 7.04
N ASP A 119 2.31 -11.42 7.88
CA ASP A 119 1.15 -12.01 8.55
C ASP A 119 -0.14 -11.90 7.73
N HIS A 120 -0.10 -11.16 6.61
CA HIS A 120 -1.21 -10.90 5.69
C HIS A 120 -2.44 -10.27 6.35
N THR A 121 -2.29 -9.69 7.54
CA THR A 121 -3.39 -9.03 8.22
C THR A 121 -3.75 -7.71 7.53
N GLU A 122 -5.03 -7.36 7.59
CA GLU A 122 -5.51 -6.06 7.09
C GLU A 122 -4.82 -4.90 7.81
N GLU A 123 -4.55 -5.05 9.11
CA GLU A 123 -3.85 -4.06 9.92
C GLU A 123 -2.39 -3.86 9.48
N TYR A 124 -1.70 -4.92 9.02
CA TYR A 124 -0.34 -4.74 8.49
C TYR A 124 -0.36 -4.02 7.15
N GLN A 125 -1.30 -4.36 6.26
CA GLN A 125 -1.47 -3.64 4.99
C GLN A 125 -1.72 -2.15 5.25
N ALA A 126 -2.64 -1.81 6.15
CA ALA A 126 -2.92 -0.42 6.54
C ALA A 126 -1.67 0.29 7.09
N LYS A 127 -0.95 -0.33 8.02
CA LYS A 127 0.32 0.19 8.58
C LYS A 127 1.38 0.44 7.51
N TYR A 128 1.51 -0.46 6.54
CA TYR A 128 2.44 -0.31 5.41
C TYR A 128 2.10 0.94 4.59
N HIS A 129 0.84 1.07 4.19
CA HIS A 129 0.40 2.19 3.36
C HIS A 129 0.40 3.52 4.11
N GLU A 130 0.08 3.55 5.42
CA GLU A 130 0.25 4.74 6.26
C GLU A 130 1.70 5.25 6.25
N TYR A 131 2.65 4.32 6.36
CA TYR A 131 4.07 4.68 6.29
C TYR A 131 4.41 5.25 4.92
N MET A 132 3.99 4.58 3.84
CA MET A 132 4.33 4.98 2.48
C MET A 132 3.76 6.35 2.11
N LEU A 133 2.50 6.65 2.44
CA LEU A 133 1.92 7.97 2.17
C LEU A 133 2.67 9.09 2.90
N ARG A 134 2.99 8.90 4.17
CA ARG A 134 3.81 9.86 4.93
C ARG A 134 5.24 9.96 4.39
N CYS A 135 5.79 8.87 3.90
CA CYS A 135 7.09 8.84 3.24
C CYS A 135 7.05 9.70 1.97
N PHE A 136 6.05 9.55 1.13
CA PHE A 136 5.88 10.36 -0.09
C PHE A 136 5.63 11.85 0.21
N ASP A 137 4.90 12.16 1.28
CA ASP A 137 4.72 13.55 1.73
C ASP A 137 6.05 14.24 2.10
N ARG A 138 7.03 13.47 2.57
CA ARG A 138 8.40 13.98 2.82
C ARG A 138 9.23 14.13 1.54
N HIS A 139 8.90 13.38 0.46
CA HIS A 139 9.66 13.32 -0.80
C HIS A 139 8.86 13.89 -1.98
N LYS A 140 8.35 15.11 -1.86
CA LYS A 140 7.47 15.78 -2.84
C LYS A 140 8.11 16.04 -4.21
N TRP A 141 9.40 15.79 -4.35
CA TRP A 141 10.13 15.87 -5.61
C TRP A 141 9.95 14.62 -6.51
N MET A 142 9.29 13.59 -6.03
CA MET A 142 8.95 12.42 -6.84
C MET A 142 7.92 12.79 -7.92
N TRP A 143 8.09 12.24 -9.12
CA TRP A 143 7.18 12.52 -10.22
C TRP A 143 5.86 11.73 -10.13
N ALA A 144 5.87 10.53 -9.55
CA ALA A 144 4.66 9.71 -9.36
C ALA A 144 4.84 8.60 -8.32
N THR A 145 3.70 8.15 -7.79
CA THR A 145 3.59 6.99 -6.89
C THR A 145 2.36 6.16 -7.28
N HIS A 146 2.57 4.89 -7.67
CA HIS A 146 1.50 3.99 -8.09
C HIS A 146 1.39 2.82 -7.13
N VAL A 147 0.25 2.73 -6.45
CA VAL A 147 -0.02 1.61 -5.53
C VAL A 147 -0.26 0.32 -6.30
N TRP A 148 0.35 -0.76 -5.84
CA TRP A 148 0.05 -2.11 -6.29
C TRP A 148 -0.71 -2.87 -5.21
N ASN A 149 -2.02 -3.03 -5.33
CA ASN A 149 -2.85 -2.78 -6.49
C ASN A 149 -4.21 -2.20 -6.05
N MET A 150 -5.06 -1.77 -6.97
CA MET A 150 -6.43 -1.37 -6.63
C MET A 150 -7.28 -2.56 -6.20
N PHE A 151 -7.13 -3.71 -6.87
CA PHE A 151 -7.92 -4.91 -6.61
C PHE A 151 -7.04 -6.13 -6.35
N ASP A 152 -7.50 -7.02 -5.49
CA ASP A 152 -6.96 -8.39 -5.44
C ASP A 152 -7.18 -9.06 -6.79
N PHE A 153 -6.26 -9.92 -7.21
CA PHE A 153 -6.33 -10.57 -8.51
C PHE A 153 -5.77 -12.00 -8.48
N ALA A 154 -6.28 -12.82 -9.39
CA ALA A 154 -5.77 -14.16 -9.58
C ALA A 154 -4.39 -14.12 -10.27
N ALA A 155 -3.47 -14.92 -9.77
CA ALA A 155 -2.13 -15.12 -10.32
C ALA A 155 -1.77 -16.59 -10.18
N ASP A 156 -2.02 -17.37 -11.22
CA ASP A 156 -2.00 -18.84 -11.23
C ASP A 156 -0.75 -19.45 -10.57
N ALA A 157 0.42 -18.95 -10.94
CA ALA A 157 1.68 -19.47 -10.43
C ALA A 157 2.07 -18.94 -9.04
N ARG A 158 1.24 -18.06 -8.43
CA ARG A 158 1.60 -17.42 -7.16
C ARG A 158 1.36 -18.35 -5.98
N ASP A 159 2.41 -18.60 -5.22
CA ASP A 159 2.38 -19.31 -3.93
C ASP A 159 3.44 -18.71 -3.01
N GLN A 160 3.12 -17.61 -2.35
CA GLN A 160 4.04 -16.85 -1.47
C GLN A 160 3.70 -17.00 0.02
N GLY A 161 3.05 -18.12 0.38
CA GLY A 161 2.72 -18.46 1.76
C GLY A 161 1.38 -17.91 2.25
N GLY A 162 0.63 -17.21 1.38
CA GLY A 162 -0.76 -16.82 1.57
C GLY A 162 -1.73 -17.82 0.90
N GLU A 163 -2.78 -17.31 0.28
CA GLU A 163 -3.68 -18.10 -0.52
C GLU A 163 -3.04 -18.41 -1.88
N PRO A 164 -2.83 -19.71 -2.24
CA PRO A 164 -2.25 -20.06 -3.53
C PRO A 164 -3.10 -19.57 -4.70
N GLY A 165 -2.45 -19.07 -5.74
CA GLY A 165 -3.12 -18.56 -6.94
C GLY A 165 -3.74 -17.17 -6.78
N MET A 166 -3.51 -16.48 -5.64
CA MET A 166 -4.07 -15.15 -5.38
C MET A 166 -3.00 -14.14 -4.96
N ASN A 167 -3.22 -12.89 -5.37
CA ASN A 167 -2.46 -11.73 -4.89
C ASN A 167 -3.41 -10.81 -4.10
N HIS A 168 -3.17 -10.66 -2.81
CA HIS A 168 -3.98 -9.87 -1.89
C HIS A 168 -3.43 -8.46 -1.60
N LYS A 169 -2.62 -7.90 -2.52
CA LYS A 169 -2.15 -6.51 -2.41
C LYS A 169 -3.21 -5.47 -2.78
N GLY A 170 -4.38 -5.90 -3.26
CA GLY A 170 -5.49 -5.01 -3.57
C GLY A 170 -5.94 -4.19 -2.37
N LEU A 171 -6.37 -2.95 -2.63
CA LEU A 171 -7.10 -2.13 -1.66
C LEU A 171 -8.57 -2.59 -1.53
N VAL A 172 -9.05 -3.32 -2.53
CA VAL A 172 -10.40 -3.89 -2.64
C VAL A 172 -10.28 -5.38 -2.99
N THR A 173 -11.15 -6.21 -2.44
CA THR A 173 -11.14 -7.65 -2.70
C THR A 173 -11.39 -8.02 -4.16
N PHE A 174 -11.02 -9.27 -4.52
CA PHE A 174 -11.17 -9.81 -5.87
C PHE A 174 -12.61 -9.68 -6.41
N ASP A 175 -13.61 -9.96 -5.57
CA ASP A 175 -15.03 -9.88 -5.91
C ASP A 175 -15.59 -8.44 -5.96
N ARG A 176 -14.76 -7.43 -5.67
CA ARG A 176 -15.09 -5.99 -5.63
C ARG A 176 -16.05 -5.57 -4.51
N LYS A 177 -16.39 -6.46 -3.58
CA LYS A 177 -17.39 -6.19 -2.55
C LYS A 177 -16.84 -5.54 -1.31
N THR A 178 -15.60 -5.86 -0.92
CA THR A 178 -15.01 -5.36 0.30
C THR A 178 -13.90 -4.35 0.01
N ARG A 179 -14.08 -3.12 0.46
CA ARG A 179 -13.02 -2.12 0.58
C ARG A 179 -12.27 -2.39 1.87
N LYS A 180 -10.96 -2.59 1.79
CA LYS A 180 -10.09 -2.79 2.95
C LYS A 180 -9.79 -1.45 3.63
N ASP A 181 -9.27 -1.45 4.85
CA ASP A 181 -8.93 -0.21 5.57
C ASP A 181 -7.97 0.67 4.77
N SER A 182 -7.01 0.06 4.06
CA SER A 182 -6.08 0.77 3.18
C SER A 182 -6.79 1.55 2.06
N PHE A 183 -7.95 1.12 1.55
CA PHE A 183 -8.74 1.90 0.59
C PHE A 183 -9.19 3.24 1.21
N TYR A 184 -9.68 3.21 2.44
CA TYR A 184 -10.14 4.41 3.14
C TYR A 184 -8.99 5.33 3.55
N LEU A 185 -7.80 4.75 3.76
CA LEU A 185 -6.58 5.54 3.96
C LEU A 185 -6.28 6.40 2.71
N TYR A 186 -6.30 5.82 1.50
CA TYR A 186 -6.12 6.59 0.26
C TYR A 186 -7.26 7.59 0.03
N LYS A 187 -8.50 7.22 0.39
CA LYS A 187 -9.62 8.16 0.37
C LYS A 187 -9.35 9.37 1.28
N ALA A 188 -8.72 9.18 2.45
CA ALA A 188 -8.37 10.27 3.35
C ALA A 188 -7.33 11.24 2.76
N TRP A 189 -6.39 10.73 1.95
CA TRP A 189 -5.35 11.54 1.30
C TRP A 189 -5.80 12.22 0.01
N TRP A 190 -6.65 11.56 -0.79
CA TRP A 190 -6.87 11.95 -2.18
C TRP A 190 -8.29 12.39 -2.51
N SER A 191 -9.27 12.22 -1.62
CA SER A 191 -10.66 12.55 -1.89
C SER A 191 -11.08 13.85 -1.22
N ASP A 192 -11.85 14.68 -1.95
CA ASP A 192 -12.53 15.86 -1.42
C ASP A 192 -13.89 15.51 -0.80
N GLU A 193 -14.38 14.28 -1.00
CA GLU A 193 -15.62 13.80 -0.40
C GLU A 193 -15.44 13.59 1.10
N ASN A 194 -16.19 14.35 1.91
CA ASN A 194 -16.13 14.22 3.37
C ASN A 194 -16.52 12.82 3.82
N PHE A 195 -15.72 12.23 4.70
CA PHE A 195 -16.02 10.92 5.27
C PHE A 195 -15.29 10.70 6.60
N VAL A 196 -15.70 9.67 7.31
CA VAL A 196 -15.03 9.09 8.46
C VAL A 196 -15.11 7.56 8.36
N HIS A 197 -14.04 6.86 8.72
CA HIS A 197 -13.97 5.39 8.70
C HIS A 197 -13.22 4.86 9.91
N ILE A 198 -13.88 4.02 10.71
CA ILE A 198 -13.24 3.27 11.79
C ILE A 198 -12.53 2.07 11.18
N CYS A 199 -11.23 1.92 11.45
CA CYS A 199 -10.42 0.80 10.99
C CYS A 199 -10.68 -0.47 11.80
N SER A 200 -10.27 -1.60 11.23
CA SER A 200 -10.32 -2.93 11.89
C SER A 200 -11.71 -3.36 12.35
N LYS A 201 -12.77 -2.93 11.65
CA LYS A 201 -14.16 -3.29 11.99
C LYS A 201 -14.44 -4.79 11.92
N ARG A 202 -13.69 -5.52 11.09
CA ARG A 202 -13.79 -6.98 10.94
C ARG A 202 -13.06 -7.76 12.02
N PHE A 203 -12.16 -7.10 12.75
CA PHE A 203 -11.50 -7.63 13.94
C PHE A 203 -12.37 -7.40 15.19
N THR A 204 -13.51 -8.08 15.27
CA THR A 204 -14.51 -7.87 16.32
C THR A 204 -14.11 -8.45 17.66
N ASP A 205 -13.61 -9.69 17.67
CA ASP A 205 -13.26 -10.43 18.86
C ASP A 205 -11.79 -10.23 19.22
N ARG A 206 -11.53 -9.62 20.38
CA ARG A 206 -10.20 -9.21 20.81
C ARG A 206 -9.90 -9.68 22.22
N THR A 207 -8.64 -10.02 22.47
CA THR A 207 -8.18 -10.52 23.78
C THR A 207 -7.55 -9.44 24.65
N GLU A 208 -7.22 -8.29 24.10
CA GLU A 208 -6.72 -7.15 24.85
C GLU A 208 -7.83 -6.48 25.67
N ARG A 209 -7.47 -5.94 26.85
CA ARG A 209 -8.38 -5.19 27.74
C ARG A 209 -8.40 -3.69 27.47
N GLU A 210 -7.51 -3.22 26.62
CA GLU A 210 -7.45 -1.87 26.06
C GLU A 210 -7.12 -2.00 24.56
N MET A 211 -7.87 -1.31 23.72
CA MET A 211 -7.63 -1.35 22.28
C MET A 211 -7.36 0.04 21.70
N GLU A 212 -6.59 0.08 20.64
CA GLU A 212 -6.49 1.23 19.79
C GLU A 212 -7.67 1.23 18.81
N VAL A 213 -8.43 2.32 18.79
CA VAL A 213 -9.41 2.63 17.75
C VAL A 213 -8.78 3.62 16.80
N LYS A 214 -8.43 3.16 15.62
CA LYS A 214 -7.88 4.00 14.56
C LYS A 214 -9.01 4.45 13.63
N VAL A 215 -8.97 5.72 13.22
CA VAL A 215 -9.97 6.33 12.34
C VAL A 215 -9.29 7.04 11.20
N TYR A 216 -9.75 6.80 9.99
CA TYR A 216 -9.34 7.56 8.80
C TYR A 216 -10.41 8.58 8.43
N SER A 217 -9.97 9.80 8.15
CA SER A 217 -10.85 10.89 7.73
C SER A 217 -10.05 11.99 7.01
N ASN A 218 -10.68 12.66 6.07
CA ASN A 218 -10.14 13.89 5.47
C ASN A 218 -10.59 15.17 6.22
N GLN A 219 -11.31 15.01 7.36
CA GLN A 219 -11.74 16.11 8.21
C GLN A 219 -10.63 16.46 9.23
N LYS A 220 -10.60 17.72 9.65
CA LYS A 220 -9.60 18.25 10.59
C LYS A 220 -9.79 17.81 12.04
N SER A 221 -10.98 17.36 12.42
CA SER A 221 -11.30 16.90 13.77
C SER A 221 -12.16 15.65 13.72
N VAL A 222 -11.88 14.70 14.63
CA VAL A 222 -12.66 13.49 14.85
C VAL A 222 -12.97 13.35 16.33
N ALA A 223 -14.25 13.21 16.66
CA ALA A 223 -14.72 12.84 17.99
C ALA A 223 -15.07 11.36 18.04
N LEU A 224 -14.64 10.66 19.10
CA LEU A 224 -14.95 9.27 19.35
C LEU A 224 -15.90 9.12 20.54
N TYR A 225 -16.90 8.27 20.37
CA TYR A 225 -17.85 7.89 21.42
C TYR A 225 -17.78 6.37 21.64
N VAL A 226 -17.91 5.95 22.87
CA VAL A 226 -17.98 4.54 23.28
C VAL A 226 -19.24 4.36 24.10
N ASN A 227 -20.13 3.45 23.69
CA ASN A 227 -21.42 3.19 24.31
C ASN A 227 -22.26 4.49 24.53
N GLY A 228 -22.18 5.42 23.57
CA GLY A 228 -22.86 6.70 23.61
C GLY A 228 -22.13 7.83 24.36
N GLU A 229 -21.13 7.53 25.17
CA GLU A 229 -20.34 8.53 25.91
C GLU A 229 -19.13 9.00 25.11
N LYS A 230 -18.81 10.30 25.18
CA LYS A 230 -17.65 10.87 24.47
C LYS A 230 -16.35 10.37 25.13
N ALA A 231 -15.59 9.57 24.40
CA ALA A 231 -14.30 9.04 24.84
C ALA A 231 -13.14 10.01 24.54
N GLY A 232 -13.28 10.87 23.53
CA GLY A 232 -12.25 11.85 23.19
C GLY A 232 -12.53 12.58 21.89
N GLU A 233 -11.66 13.56 21.62
CA GLU A 233 -11.63 14.29 20.35
C GLU A 233 -10.18 14.59 19.99
N GLN A 234 -9.84 14.46 18.72
CA GLN A 234 -8.50 14.77 18.20
C GLN A 234 -8.61 15.69 16.99
N THR A 235 -7.68 16.62 16.91
CA THR A 235 -7.45 17.45 15.73
C THR A 235 -6.16 16.98 15.06
N GLY A 236 -6.19 16.83 13.74
CA GLY A 236 -5.07 16.31 12.96
C GLY A 236 -5.40 16.17 11.49
N GLU A 237 -4.67 15.28 10.82
CA GLU A 237 -4.86 15.00 9.41
C GLU A 237 -4.85 13.48 9.17
N HIS A 238 -5.82 13.00 8.41
CA HIS A 238 -5.95 11.69 7.81
C HIS A 238 -6.06 10.50 8.78
N VAL A 239 -5.25 10.44 9.85
CA VAL A 239 -5.17 9.30 10.76
C VAL A 239 -5.31 9.77 12.20
N PHE A 240 -6.36 9.31 12.87
CA PHE A 240 -6.67 9.60 14.27
C PHE A 240 -6.63 8.31 15.08
N SER A 241 -6.10 8.34 16.30
CA SER A 241 -5.91 7.15 17.11
C SER A 241 -6.33 7.40 18.55
N PHE A 242 -7.24 6.58 19.06
CA PHE A 242 -7.79 6.67 20.40
C PHE A 242 -7.53 5.37 21.14
N ARG A 243 -7.26 5.45 22.44
CA ARG A 243 -7.19 4.27 23.30
C ARG A 243 -8.46 4.18 24.14
N VAL A 244 -9.10 3.02 24.10
CA VAL A 244 -10.35 2.78 24.81
C VAL A 244 -10.31 1.46 25.58
N PRO A 245 -10.91 1.40 26.78
CA PRO A 245 -11.08 0.13 27.52
C PRO A 245 -11.96 -0.83 26.71
N LEU A 246 -11.62 -2.12 26.76
CA LEU A 246 -12.39 -3.21 26.17
C LEU A 246 -12.66 -4.27 27.23
N THR A 247 -13.74 -4.10 27.98
CA THR A 247 -14.10 -4.96 29.14
C THR A 247 -15.29 -5.86 28.90
N GLY A 248 -15.85 -5.84 27.72
CA GLY A 248 -17.01 -6.62 27.29
C GLY A 248 -17.33 -6.27 25.84
N GLU A 249 -18.58 -6.18 25.49
CA GLU A 249 -19.03 -5.66 24.21
C GLU A 249 -19.14 -4.14 24.28
N ILE A 250 -18.58 -3.46 23.28
CA ILE A 250 -18.66 -2.01 23.15
C ILE A 250 -19.09 -1.62 21.73
N GLU A 251 -19.89 -0.57 21.64
CA GLU A 251 -20.17 0.14 20.40
C GLU A 251 -19.27 1.38 20.34
N VAL A 252 -18.59 1.55 19.23
CA VAL A 252 -17.74 2.71 18.96
C VAL A 252 -18.34 3.51 17.82
N ARG A 253 -18.48 4.83 18.00
CA ARG A 253 -18.95 5.75 16.97
C ARG A 253 -17.95 6.89 16.79
N ALA A 254 -17.46 7.05 15.57
CA ALA A 254 -16.62 8.17 15.17
C ALA A 254 -17.47 9.21 14.44
N VAL A 255 -17.22 10.50 14.74
CA VAL A 255 -17.91 11.64 14.13
C VAL A 255 -16.87 12.63 13.63
N ALA A 256 -17.00 13.04 12.36
CA ALA A 256 -16.14 14.02 11.73
C ALA A 256 -16.98 14.96 10.82
N GLY A 257 -17.21 16.21 11.25
CA GLY A 257 -18.20 17.08 10.63
C GLY A 257 -19.59 16.43 10.66
N ASP A 258 -20.22 16.33 9.50
CA ASP A 258 -21.56 15.69 9.34
C ASP A 258 -21.46 14.18 9.07
N CYS A 259 -20.24 13.62 9.03
CA CYS A 259 -20.02 12.21 8.75
C CYS A 259 -19.96 11.40 10.05
N THR A 260 -20.52 10.20 10.01
CA THR A 260 -20.54 9.28 11.15
C THR A 260 -20.25 7.87 10.68
N ASP A 261 -19.49 7.12 11.49
CA ASP A 261 -19.22 5.71 11.28
C ASP A 261 -19.27 4.94 12.60
N THR A 262 -19.70 3.69 12.57
CA THR A 262 -19.89 2.85 13.77
C THR A 262 -19.24 1.50 13.60
N ALA A 263 -18.80 0.91 14.72
CA ALA A 263 -18.26 -0.43 14.80
C ALA A 263 -18.54 -1.03 16.18
N SER A 264 -18.64 -2.35 16.26
CA SER A 264 -18.75 -3.08 17.53
C SER A 264 -17.55 -3.97 17.73
N PHE A 265 -17.06 -4.01 18.97
CA PHE A 265 -15.94 -4.84 19.38
C PHE A 265 -16.27 -5.57 20.67
N ARG A 266 -15.70 -6.75 20.85
CA ARG A 266 -15.96 -7.60 22.01
C ARG A 266 -14.66 -8.13 22.60
N HIS A 267 -14.55 -8.04 23.92
CA HIS A 267 -13.50 -8.75 24.65
C HIS A 267 -13.82 -10.24 24.74
N VAL A 268 -12.86 -11.06 24.39
CA VAL A 268 -12.92 -12.53 24.53
C VAL A 268 -11.67 -13.04 25.23
N ASP A 269 -11.80 -14.12 26.01
CA ASP A 269 -10.65 -14.69 26.74
C ASP A 269 -9.72 -15.50 25.83
N THR A 270 -10.25 -16.03 24.72
CA THR A 270 -9.48 -16.87 23.78
C THR A 270 -9.49 -16.23 22.39
N PRO A 271 -8.32 -16.08 21.75
CA PRO A 271 -8.24 -15.50 20.43
C PRO A 271 -8.88 -16.43 19.37
N ASP A 272 -9.58 -15.85 18.42
CA ASP A 272 -10.12 -16.60 17.28
C ASP A 272 -8.95 -17.05 16.37
N PRO A 273 -8.76 -18.38 16.19
CA PRO A 273 -7.68 -18.89 15.37
C PRO A 273 -7.86 -18.57 13.87
N SER A 274 -9.09 -18.29 13.40
CA SER A 274 -9.37 -17.92 12.01
C SER A 274 -8.77 -16.59 11.59
N TYR A 275 -8.43 -15.72 12.53
CA TYR A 275 -7.73 -14.45 12.27
C TYR A 275 -6.25 -14.63 11.89
N LYS A 276 -5.70 -15.84 12.02
CA LYS A 276 -4.30 -16.10 11.73
C LYS A 276 -4.12 -16.82 10.41
N LEU A 277 -3.15 -16.35 9.63
CA LEU A 277 -2.74 -17.03 8.41
C LEU A 277 -2.26 -18.45 8.71
N VAL A 278 -2.91 -19.44 8.09
CA VAL A 278 -2.37 -20.80 8.00
C VAL A 278 -1.39 -20.82 6.84
N LYS A 279 -0.10 -20.71 7.15
CA LYS A 279 0.95 -20.66 6.11
C LYS A 279 1.00 -21.97 5.34
N THR A 280 0.85 -21.87 4.03
CA THR A 280 1.22 -22.94 3.10
C THR A 280 2.75 -22.99 2.97
N LYS A 281 3.32 -24.14 2.60
CA LYS A 281 4.72 -24.18 2.18
C LYS A 281 4.82 -23.43 0.86
N SER A 282 5.44 -22.26 0.87
CA SER A 282 5.73 -21.53 -0.36
C SER A 282 6.57 -22.39 -1.29
N LYS A 283 6.06 -22.64 -2.50
CA LYS A 283 6.73 -23.50 -3.48
C LYS A 283 7.58 -22.72 -4.48
N SER A 284 7.35 -21.44 -4.62
CA SER A 284 8.13 -20.60 -5.54
C SER A 284 8.01 -19.11 -5.21
N ALA A 285 9.06 -18.38 -5.57
CA ALA A 285 9.05 -16.93 -5.68
C ALA A 285 8.53 -16.55 -7.08
N ASN A 286 7.35 -17.03 -7.47
CA ASN A 286 6.81 -16.70 -8.78
C ASN A 286 6.26 -15.29 -8.79
N TRP A 287 6.86 -14.48 -9.62
CA TRP A 287 6.59 -13.07 -9.84
C TRP A 287 5.67 -12.83 -11.04
N VAL A 288 5.39 -13.89 -11.79
CA VAL A 288 4.64 -13.83 -13.04
C VAL A 288 3.23 -14.33 -12.84
#